data_111f9078b4030bd36cbf154dcef2f292
#
_entry.id   111f9078b4030bd36cbf154dcef2f292
#
_cell.length_a   1.000
_cell.length_b   1.000
_cell.length_c   1.000
_cell.angle_alpha   90.00
_cell.angle_beta   90.00
_cell.angle_gamma   90.00
#
_symmetry.space_group_name_H-M   'P 1'
#
loop_
_entity.id
_entity.type
_entity.pdbx_description
1 polymer ?
#
loop_
_entity_poly.entity_id
_entity_poly.type
_entity_poly.pdbx_seq_one_letter_code
_entity_poly.pdbx_strand_id
1 'polypeptide(L)'
;MSGETMYDNELERAVCAAICRGNGLKAREIAKQLQLDHQIVNSLLYSSPLLKELCWQDRDYRWHGIVRQSPDHTGLQEFAAWFSTVEDFLALSEEDWLDALRKGCRNIGRSLSDSRGLTHSFLDCRVQLRQLFTDLQAMIGEGCLSWQLAFELRLKRSRFVRIYADVLVITEDKVFSLEFKMKEDLDPSEVEQAAKYVPYLEILFGPNYEIIPVLVLTKAKDFFDFSPIGKTDRLLPVCSGDMLFNAFDEYLNFLT
;
A
#
# COMPACT_ATOMS: atom_id res chain seq x y z
N MET A 1 10.35 20.09 23.29
CA MET A 1 11.27 19.48 22.29
C MET A 1 10.48 18.54 21.39
N SER A 2 9.44 19.01 20.70
CA SER A 2 8.55 18.17 19.85
C SER A 2 8.26 18.78 18.47
N GLY A 3 8.92 19.87 18.10
CA GLY A 3 8.73 20.51 16.78
C GLY A 3 9.72 20.03 15.71
N GLU A 4 10.91 19.57 16.08
CA GLU A 4 11.96 19.16 15.12
C GLU A 4 11.66 17.82 14.43
N THR A 5 11.07 16.87 15.14
CA THR A 5 10.79 15.51 14.58
C THR A 5 9.68 15.46 13.54
N MET A 6 8.74 16.41 13.53
CA MET A 6 7.64 16.43 12.55
C MET A 6 8.08 17.09 11.23
N TYR A 7 8.90 18.12 11.30
CA TYR A 7 9.46 18.81 10.11
C TYR A 7 10.46 17.92 9.35
N ASP A 8 11.29 17.16 10.07
CA ASP A 8 12.24 16.24 9.46
C ASP A 8 11.52 15.11 8.69
N ASN A 9 10.42 14.59 9.20
CA ASN A 9 9.63 13.56 8.52
C ASN A 9 8.97 14.04 7.21
N GLU A 10 8.50 15.27 7.13
CA GLU A 10 7.92 15.83 5.89
C GLU A 10 8.99 16.07 4.82
N LEU A 11 10.14 16.57 5.22
CA LEU A 11 11.29 16.77 4.33
C LEU A 11 11.83 15.45 3.79
N GLU A 12 11.98 14.44 4.63
CA GLU A 12 12.40 13.11 4.22
C GLU A 12 11.44 12.49 3.20
N ARG A 13 10.14 12.62 3.43
CA ARG A 13 9.10 12.17 2.50
C ARG A 13 9.15 12.90 1.17
N ALA A 14 9.32 14.23 1.19
CA ALA A 14 9.43 15.05 -0.01
C ALA A 14 10.65 14.67 -0.85
N VAL A 15 11.82 14.46 -0.20
CA VAL A 15 13.05 14.02 -0.87
C VAL A 15 12.88 12.63 -1.47
N CYS A 16 12.31 11.69 -0.72
CA CYS A 16 12.06 10.34 -1.21
C CYS A 16 11.09 10.33 -2.40
N ALA A 17 9.99 11.07 -2.31
CA ALA A 17 9.03 11.20 -3.40
C ALA A 17 9.66 11.83 -4.67
N ALA A 18 10.54 12.81 -4.52
CA ALA A 18 11.27 13.38 -5.65
C ALA A 18 12.19 12.35 -6.33
N ILE A 19 12.88 11.52 -5.53
CA ILE A 19 13.75 10.45 -6.03
C ILE A 19 12.93 9.37 -6.76
N CYS A 20 11.80 8.94 -6.18
CA CYS A 20 10.94 7.91 -6.77
C CYS A 20 10.29 8.36 -8.09
N ARG A 21 9.94 9.66 -8.21
CA ARG A 21 9.42 10.24 -9.45
C ARG A 21 10.51 10.54 -10.48
N GLY A 22 11.75 10.77 -10.03
CA GLY A 22 12.87 11.06 -10.91
C GLY A 22 13.52 9.79 -11.45
N ASN A 23 14.15 9.91 -12.60
CA ASN A 23 14.88 8.80 -13.23
C ASN A 23 16.38 8.91 -12.94
N GLY A 24 16.78 8.75 -11.66
CA GLY A 24 18.16 8.86 -11.22
C GLY A 24 18.60 10.33 -11.05
N LEU A 25 18.25 10.95 -9.91
CA LEU A 25 18.55 12.34 -9.61
C LEU A 25 19.81 12.48 -8.76
N LYS A 26 20.63 13.51 -9.02
CA LYS A 26 21.69 13.92 -8.12
C LYS A 26 21.13 14.77 -6.98
N ALA A 27 21.79 14.77 -5.83
CA ALA A 27 21.37 15.56 -4.67
C ALA A 27 21.08 17.04 -4.99
N ARG A 28 21.87 17.66 -5.90
CA ARG A 28 21.65 19.04 -6.37
C ARG A 28 20.37 19.20 -7.21
N GLU A 29 20.01 18.18 -7.99
CA GLU A 29 18.80 18.18 -8.82
C GLU A 29 17.57 18.05 -7.92
N ILE A 30 17.65 17.19 -6.91
CA ILE A 30 16.61 17.03 -5.87
C ILE A 30 16.41 18.35 -5.11
N ALA A 31 17.50 18.96 -4.64
CA ALA A 31 17.46 20.23 -3.91
C ALA A 31 16.81 21.34 -4.74
N LYS A 32 17.18 21.45 -6.03
CA LYS A 32 16.58 22.41 -6.95
C LYS A 32 15.09 22.18 -7.18
N GLN A 33 14.71 20.92 -7.36
CA GLN A 33 13.30 20.55 -7.59
C GLN A 33 12.40 20.85 -6.40
N LEU A 34 12.93 20.66 -5.17
CA LEU A 34 12.18 20.88 -3.93
C LEU A 34 12.38 22.30 -3.36
N GLN A 35 13.19 23.15 -4.01
CA GLN A 35 13.57 24.48 -3.52
C GLN A 35 14.20 24.46 -2.12
N LEU A 36 14.99 23.41 -1.83
CA LEU A 36 15.66 23.20 -0.57
C LEU A 36 17.16 23.49 -0.67
N ASP A 37 17.77 23.74 0.49
CA ASP A 37 19.23 23.82 0.56
C ASP A 37 19.88 22.47 0.23
N HIS A 38 20.92 22.48 -0.60
CA HIS A 38 21.63 21.27 -1.01
C HIS A 38 22.27 20.51 0.16
N GLN A 39 22.73 21.24 1.20
CA GLN A 39 23.37 20.61 2.36
C GLN A 39 22.33 19.85 3.19
N ILE A 40 21.11 20.39 3.32
CA ILE A 40 19.99 19.72 3.99
C ILE A 40 19.64 18.43 3.26
N VAL A 41 19.42 18.51 1.93
CA VAL A 41 19.11 17.32 1.11
C VAL A 41 20.22 16.29 1.22
N ASN A 42 21.48 16.71 1.12
CA ASN A 42 22.62 15.79 1.21
C ASN A 42 22.72 15.14 2.60
N SER A 43 22.47 15.90 3.67
CA SER A 43 22.42 15.34 5.03
C SER A 43 21.31 14.27 5.14
N LEU A 44 20.11 14.57 4.69
CA LEU A 44 18.98 13.61 4.72
C LEU A 44 19.29 12.33 3.95
N LEU A 45 19.84 12.44 2.74
CA LEU A 45 20.17 11.30 1.89
C LEU A 45 21.11 10.29 2.56
N TYR A 46 22.03 10.77 3.40
CA TYR A 46 23.00 9.91 4.07
C TYR A 46 22.67 9.58 5.54
N SER A 47 21.81 10.36 6.21
CA SER A 47 21.46 10.12 7.62
C SER A 47 20.11 9.46 7.81
N SER A 48 19.12 9.77 6.96
CA SER A 48 17.75 9.28 7.12
C SER A 48 17.65 7.74 7.01
N PRO A 49 17.09 7.07 8.02
CA PRO A 49 16.78 5.64 7.94
C PRO A 49 15.77 5.34 6.82
N LEU A 50 14.75 6.20 6.65
CA LEU A 50 13.71 6.06 5.63
C LEU A 50 14.30 6.08 4.21
N LEU A 51 15.15 7.05 3.92
CA LEU A 51 15.78 7.18 2.60
C LEU A 51 16.73 6.02 2.29
N LYS A 52 17.48 5.52 3.29
CA LYS A 52 18.33 4.33 3.13
C LYS A 52 17.54 3.05 2.85
N GLU A 53 16.29 3.02 3.27
CA GLU A 53 15.40 1.86 3.06
C GLU A 53 14.73 1.89 1.69
N LEU A 54 14.36 3.09 1.20
CA LEU A 54 13.53 3.27 0.02
C LEU A 54 14.29 3.76 -1.21
N CYS A 55 15.55 4.20 -1.03
CA CYS A 55 16.38 4.70 -2.10
C CYS A 55 17.77 4.03 -2.11
N TRP A 56 18.39 4.03 -3.25
CA TRP A 56 19.78 3.56 -3.42
C TRP A 56 20.54 4.51 -4.34
N GLN A 57 21.86 4.56 -4.17
CA GLN A 57 22.75 5.40 -4.97
C GLN A 57 23.57 4.53 -5.93
N ASP A 58 23.64 4.93 -7.20
CA ASP A 58 24.49 4.29 -8.20
C ASP A 58 25.94 4.82 -8.15
N ARG A 59 26.78 4.27 -9.05
CA ARG A 59 28.22 4.64 -9.15
C ARG A 59 28.45 6.07 -9.64
N ASP A 60 27.44 6.67 -10.29
CA ASP A 60 27.47 8.04 -10.79
C ASP A 60 26.88 9.05 -9.81
N TYR A 61 26.69 8.62 -8.54
CA TYR A 61 26.11 9.40 -7.45
C TYR A 61 24.69 9.88 -7.73
N ARG A 62 23.92 9.09 -8.49
CA ARG A 62 22.49 9.32 -8.72
C ARG A 62 21.66 8.49 -7.76
N TRP A 63 20.63 9.09 -7.22
CA TRP A 63 19.69 8.44 -6.31
C TRP A 63 18.49 7.91 -7.08
N HIS A 64 18.13 6.69 -6.78
CA HIS A 64 17.04 5.96 -7.39
C HIS A 64 16.10 5.45 -6.30
N GLY A 65 14.79 5.54 -6.54
CA GLY A 65 13.80 4.86 -5.70
C GLY A 65 13.81 3.36 -5.94
N ILE A 66 13.49 2.59 -4.91
CA ILE A 66 13.33 1.14 -5.05
C ILE A 66 12.11 0.84 -5.94
N VAL A 67 11.07 1.68 -5.86
CA VAL A 67 9.90 1.61 -6.72
C VAL A 67 9.83 2.87 -7.59
N ARG A 68 9.70 2.69 -8.90
CA ARG A 68 9.47 3.81 -9.83
C ARG A 68 7.98 4.10 -9.88
N GLN A 69 7.61 5.36 -9.66
CA GLN A 69 6.25 5.83 -9.92
C GLN A 69 6.07 6.00 -11.43
N SER A 70 5.05 5.38 -11.97
CA SER A 70 4.51 5.68 -13.30
C SER A 70 3.11 6.26 -13.11
N PRO A 71 2.67 7.21 -13.96
CA PRO A 71 1.34 7.82 -13.84
C PRO A 71 0.18 6.82 -13.91
N ASP A 72 0.41 5.70 -14.57
CA ASP A 72 -0.54 4.61 -14.77
C ASP A 72 -0.31 3.43 -13.82
N HIS A 73 0.57 3.58 -12.82
CA HIS A 73 0.95 2.56 -11.85
C HIS A 73 1.48 1.23 -12.44
N THR A 74 1.73 1.15 -13.73
CA THR A 74 2.20 -0.09 -14.39
C THR A 74 3.53 -0.58 -13.82
N GLY A 75 4.36 0.32 -13.27
CA GLY A 75 5.58 -0.05 -12.55
C GLY A 75 5.36 -0.92 -11.31
N LEU A 76 4.16 -0.94 -10.74
CA LEU A 76 3.83 -1.78 -9.58
C LEU A 76 3.79 -3.28 -9.91
N GLN A 77 3.55 -3.64 -11.17
CA GLN A 77 3.52 -5.04 -11.63
C GLN A 77 4.81 -5.79 -11.31
N GLU A 78 5.96 -5.12 -11.33
CA GLU A 78 7.25 -5.74 -11.00
C GLU A 78 7.41 -6.07 -9.51
N PHE A 79 6.61 -5.44 -8.67
CA PHE A 79 6.70 -5.52 -7.21
C PHE A 79 5.50 -6.18 -6.55
N ALA A 80 4.42 -6.39 -7.28
CA ALA A 80 3.22 -7.08 -6.82
C ALA A 80 3.23 -8.56 -7.25
N ALA A 81 2.65 -9.42 -6.44
CA ALA A 81 2.43 -10.80 -6.82
C ALA A 81 1.34 -10.91 -7.90
N TRP A 82 0.34 -10.04 -7.83
CA TRP A 82 -0.66 -9.88 -8.86
C TRP A 82 -1.07 -8.40 -8.94
N PHE A 83 -1.22 -7.90 -10.15
CA PHE A 83 -1.62 -6.52 -10.40
C PHE A 83 -2.43 -6.46 -11.69
N SER A 84 -3.66 -5.96 -11.62
CA SER A 84 -4.52 -5.70 -12.77
C SER A 84 -5.71 -4.84 -12.34
N THR A 85 -6.70 -4.69 -13.22
CA THR A 85 -7.96 -3.99 -12.92
C THR A 85 -8.92 -4.86 -12.11
N VAL A 86 -9.93 -4.23 -11.50
CA VAL A 86 -11.06 -4.92 -10.87
C VAL A 86 -11.80 -5.78 -11.90
N GLU A 87 -11.97 -5.29 -13.13
CA GLU A 87 -12.60 -6.03 -14.23
C GLU A 87 -11.90 -7.37 -14.47
N ASP A 88 -10.57 -7.33 -14.65
CA ASP A 88 -9.78 -8.56 -14.84
C ASP A 88 -9.87 -9.50 -13.65
N PHE A 89 -9.84 -8.95 -12.43
CA PHE A 89 -9.97 -9.74 -11.21
C PHE A 89 -11.32 -10.48 -11.14
N LEU A 90 -12.40 -9.82 -11.51
CA LEU A 90 -13.75 -10.41 -11.53
C LEU A 90 -13.92 -11.43 -12.65
N ALA A 91 -13.27 -11.22 -13.80
CA ALA A 91 -13.33 -12.09 -14.97
C ALA A 91 -12.57 -13.41 -14.80
N LEU A 92 -11.45 -13.39 -14.03
CA LEU A 92 -10.64 -14.60 -13.83
C LEU A 92 -11.38 -15.65 -12.99
N SER A 93 -11.17 -16.93 -13.33
CA SER A 93 -11.56 -18.04 -12.46
C SER A 93 -10.74 -18.01 -11.17
N GLU A 94 -11.22 -18.71 -10.12
CA GLU A 94 -10.49 -18.84 -8.86
C GLU A 94 -9.13 -19.53 -9.07
N GLU A 95 -9.12 -20.59 -9.87
CA GLU A 95 -7.94 -21.39 -10.16
C GLU A 95 -6.88 -20.57 -10.92
N ASP A 96 -7.28 -19.92 -12.02
CA ASP A 96 -6.37 -19.10 -12.84
C ASP A 96 -5.78 -17.94 -12.04
N TRP A 97 -6.62 -17.25 -11.25
CA TRP A 97 -6.17 -16.16 -10.40
C TRP A 97 -5.17 -16.64 -9.34
N LEU A 98 -5.49 -17.75 -8.65
CA LEU A 98 -4.62 -18.30 -7.60
C LEU A 98 -3.27 -18.76 -8.16
N ASP A 99 -3.26 -19.36 -9.35
CA ASP A 99 -2.03 -19.78 -10.02
C ASP A 99 -1.19 -18.59 -10.47
N ALA A 100 -1.82 -17.53 -11.01
CA ALA A 100 -1.15 -16.28 -11.34
C ALA A 100 -0.53 -15.64 -10.09
N LEU A 101 -1.28 -15.54 -8.99
CA LEU A 101 -0.82 -15.00 -7.71
C LEU A 101 0.37 -15.80 -7.15
N ARG A 102 0.29 -17.12 -7.14
CA ARG A 102 1.38 -18.01 -6.68
C ARG A 102 2.65 -17.84 -7.52
N LYS A 103 2.50 -17.72 -8.83
CA LYS A 103 3.63 -17.44 -9.75
C LYS A 103 4.25 -16.09 -9.43
N GLY A 104 3.43 -15.06 -9.25
CA GLY A 104 3.90 -13.72 -8.90
C GLY A 104 4.59 -13.67 -7.53
N CYS A 105 4.06 -14.34 -6.50
CA CYS A 105 4.72 -14.47 -5.20
C CYS A 105 6.16 -14.98 -5.34
N ARG A 106 6.38 -16.01 -6.16
CA ARG A 106 7.75 -16.51 -6.44
C ARG A 106 8.61 -15.44 -7.11
N ASN A 107 8.08 -14.71 -8.08
CA ASN A 107 8.80 -13.68 -8.82
C ASN A 107 9.27 -12.53 -7.92
N ILE A 108 8.42 -12.08 -6.99
CA ILE A 108 8.78 -11.02 -6.04
C ILE A 108 9.58 -11.51 -4.83
N GLY A 109 9.86 -12.82 -4.76
CA GLY A 109 10.62 -13.45 -3.68
C GLY A 109 9.85 -13.59 -2.37
N ARG A 110 8.52 -13.65 -2.43
CA ARG A 110 7.64 -14.01 -1.31
C ARG A 110 7.74 -15.53 -1.08
N SER A 111 8.12 -15.95 0.11
CA SER A 111 8.15 -17.36 0.45
C SER A 111 6.73 -17.91 0.58
N LEU A 112 6.48 -19.03 -0.08
CA LEU A 112 5.24 -19.81 0.04
C LEU A 112 5.47 -21.05 0.93
N SER A 113 6.44 -21.00 1.83
CA SER A 113 6.82 -22.14 2.68
C SER A 113 5.68 -22.65 3.58
N ASP A 114 4.66 -21.81 3.82
CA ASP A 114 3.39 -22.20 4.46
C ASP A 114 2.23 -22.11 3.47
N SER A 115 2.32 -22.94 2.42
CA SER A 115 1.45 -22.84 1.24
C SER A 115 -0.05 -23.07 1.54
N ARG A 116 -0.40 -23.79 2.61
CA ARG A 116 -1.81 -24.06 2.96
C ARG A 116 -2.46 -22.83 3.60
N GLY A 117 -1.82 -22.22 4.62
CA GLY A 117 -2.33 -21.05 5.31
C GLY A 117 -2.48 -19.85 4.37
N LEU A 118 -1.45 -19.57 3.54
CA LEU A 118 -1.50 -18.50 2.53
C LEU A 118 -2.59 -18.73 1.48
N THR A 119 -2.77 -19.95 1.01
CA THR A 119 -3.83 -20.27 0.03
C THR A 119 -5.22 -19.99 0.59
N HIS A 120 -5.51 -20.43 1.82
CA HIS A 120 -6.80 -20.17 2.46
C HIS A 120 -7.02 -18.67 2.70
N SER A 121 -5.99 -17.95 3.15
CA SER A 121 -6.06 -16.51 3.33
C SER A 121 -6.38 -15.80 2.01
N PHE A 122 -5.72 -16.15 0.91
CA PHE A 122 -5.99 -15.56 -0.39
C PHE A 122 -7.40 -15.85 -0.91
N LEU A 123 -7.91 -17.07 -0.70
CA LEU A 123 -9.28 -17.43 -1.11
C LEU A 123 -10.32 -16.68 -0.28
N ASP A 124 -10.13 -16.57 1.04
CA ASP A 124 -10.99 -15.76 1.90
C ASP A 124 -11.01 -14.29 1.44
N CYS A 125 -9.84 -13.69 1.19
CA CYS A 125 -9.73 -12.33 0.66
C CYS A 125 -10.47 -12.18 -0.68
N ARG A 126 -10.30 -13.14 -1.60
CA ARG A 126 -10.95 -13.11 -2.90
C ARG A 126 -12.47 -13.09 -2.79
N VAL A 127 -13.05 -13.94 -1.94
CA VAL A 127 -14.50 -13.99 -1.73
C VAL A 127 -15.02 -12.63 -1.26
N GLN A 128 -14.36 -12.03 -0.27
CA GLN A 128 -14.77 -10.75 0.30
C GLN A 128 -14.61 -9.58 -0.68
N LEU A 129 -13.52 -9.55 -1.45
CA LEU A 129 -13.31 -8.53 -2.47
C LEU A 129 -14.31 -8.68 -3.64
N ARG A 130 -14.66 -9.89 -4.04
CA ARG A 130 -15.70 -10.08 -5.06
C ARG A 130 -17.05 -9.56 -4.57
N GLN A 131 -17.40 -9.80 -3.31
CA GLN A 131 -18.62 -9.23 -2.72
C GLN A 131 -18.56 -7.71 -2.71
N LEU A 132 -17.47 -7.12 -2.20
CA LEU A 132 -17.25 -5.67 -2.20
C LEU A 132 -17.48 -5.07 -3.60
N PHE A 133 -16.83 -5.61 -4.63
CA PHE A 133 -16.96 -5.05 -5.97
C PHE A 133 -18.33 -5.29 -6.60
N THR A 134 -19.04 -6.34 -6.20
CA THR A 134 -20.45 -6.54 -6.59
C THR A 134 -21.33 -5.45 -5.97
N ASP A 135 -21.13 -5.13 -4.70
CA ASP A 135 -21.88 -4.11 -3.98
C ASP A 135 -21.56 -2.70 -4.53
N LEU A 136 -20.28 -2.43 -4.80
CA LEU A 136 -19.84 -1.18 -5.42
C LEU A 136 -20.42 -1.01 -6.83
N GLN A 137 -20.43 -2.06 -7.67
CA GLN A 137 -21.05 -1.99 -8.99
C GLN A 137 -22.56 -1.69 -8.90
N ALA A 138 -23.27 -2.27 -7.93
CA ALA A 138 -24.68 -1.98 -7.71
C ALA A 138 -24.92 -0.52 -7.32
N MET A 139 -23.97 0.10 -6.61
CA MET A 139 -24.09 1.48 -6.10
C MET A 139 -23.62 2.53 -7.12
N ILE A 140 -22.44 2.36 -7.71
CA ILE A 140 -21.78 3.37 -8.57
C ILE A 140 -21.64 2.95 -10.04
N GLY A 141 -22.21 1.80 -10.41
CA GLY A 141 -22.13 1.26 -11.76
C GLY A 141 -20.73 0.73 -12.10
N GLU A 142 -20.37 0.77 -13.38
CA GLU A 142 -19.13 0.19 -13.89
C GLU A 142 -17.87 0.99 -13.56
N GLY A 143 -17.99 2.17 -12.92
CA GLY A 143 -16.85 3.04 -12.61
C GLY A 143 -15.73 2.35 -11.80
N CYS A 144 -16.11 1.48 -10.85
CA CYS A 144 -15.13 0.74 -10.05
C CYS A 144 -14.36 -0.35 -10.82
N LEU A 145 -14.81 -0.75 -12.01
CA LEU A 145 -14.15 -1.80 -12.80
C LEU A 145 -12.77 -1.38 -13.31
N SER A 146 -12.57 -0.07 -13.53
CA SER A 146 -11.28 0.50 -13.95
C SER A 146 -10.28 0.66 -12.80
N TRP A 147 -10.71 0.55 -11.53
CA TRP A 147 -9.81 0.62 -10.39
C TRP A 147 -8.77 -0.51 -10.45
N GLN A 148 -7.61 -0.24 -9.89
CA GLN A 148 -6.51 -1.20 -9.92
C GLN A 148 -6.40 -1.95 -8.60
N LEU A 149 -6.02 -3.22 -8.70
CA LEU A 149 -5.77 -4.10 -7.57
C LEU A 149 -4.32 -4.57 -7.59
N ALA A 150 -3.67 -4.52 -6.42
CA ALA A 150 -2.37 -5.13 -6.21
C ALA A 150 -2.45 -6.10 -5.02
N PHE A 151 -1.98 -7.33 -5.20
CA PHE A 151 -1.86 -8.32 -4.14
C PHE A 151 -0.40 -8.53 -3.79
N GLU A 152 -0.09 -8.63 -2.49
CA GLU A 152 1.26 -8.86 -1.98
C GLU A 152 2.28 -7.87 -2.59
N LEU A 153 1.97 -6.57 -2.52
CA LEU A 153 2.88 -5.55 -3.01
C LEU A 153 4.10 -5.46 -2.10
N ARG A 154 5.27 -5.71 -2.66
CA ARG A 154 6.53 -5.59 -1.95
C ARG A 154 6.92 -4.12 -1.78
N LEU A 155 6.76 -3.59 -0.56
CA LEU A 155 7.10 -2.22 -0.19
C LEU A 155 8.58 -2.06 0.19
N LYS A 156 9.18 -3.12 0.74
CA LYS A 156 10.58 -3.10 1.17
C LYS A 156 11.26 -4.44 0.94
N ARG A 157 12.50 -4.39 0.47
CA ARG A 157 13.39 -5.56 0.42
C ARG A 157 14.78 -5.16 0.91
N SER A 158 15.14 -5.61 2.09
CA SER A 158 16.52 -5.61 2.56
C SER A 158 17.00 -7.05 2.79
N ARG A 159 18.27 -7.22 3.17
CA ARG A 159 18.81 -8.55 3.50
C ARG A 159 18.04 -9.24 4.63
N PHE A 160 17.49 -8.47 5.57
CA PHE A 160 16.88 -8.98 6.80
C PHE A 160 15.38 -8.70 6.91
N VAL A 161 14.84 -7.74 6.17
CA VAL A 161 13.45 -7.30 6.30
C VAL A 161 12.78 -7.25 4.94
N ARG A 162 11.61 -7.86 4.85
CA ARG A 162 10.72 -7.80 3.70
C ARG A 162 9.36 -7.36 4.20
N ILE A 163 8.81 -6.33 3.59
CA ILE A 163 7.48 -5.80 3.91
C ILE A 163 6.63 -5.93 2.66
N TYR A 164 5.46 -6.52 2.81
CA TYR A 164 4.46 -6.66 1.77
C TYR A 164 3.14 -6.10 2.30
N ALA A 165 2.43 -5.33 1.47
CA ALA A 165 1.04 -4.99 1.71
C ALA A 165 0.17 -6.09 1.11
N ASP A 166 -0.82 -6.58 1.88
CA ASP A 166 -1.62 -7.74 1.47
C ASP A 166 -2.43 -7.43 0.21
N VAL A 167 -3.27 -6.40 0.25
CA VAL A 167 -4.08 -5.96 -0.90
C VAL A 167 -4.14 -4.44 -0.95
N LEU A 168 -3.95 -3.87 -2.13
CA LEU A 168 -4.25 -2.48 -2.40
C LEU A 168 -5.39 -2.37 -3.40
N VAL A 169 -6.35 -1.50 -3.11
CA VAL A 169 -7.36 -1.03 -4.06
C VAL A 169 -7.04 0.42 -4.39
N ILE A 170 -6.72 0.69 -5.65
CA ILE A 170 -6.25 1.99 -6.12
C ILE A 170 -7.36 2.60 -6.97
N THR A 171 -7.95 3.68 -6.47
CA THR A 171 -8.96 4.49 -7.16
C THR A 171 -8.28 5.66 -7.90
N GLU A 172 -9.03 6.68 -8.29
CA GLU A 172 -8.49 7.86 -8.95
C GLU A 172 -7.61 8.72 -8.04
N ASP A 173 -7.97 8.83 -6.75
CA ASP A 173 -7.32 9.71 -5.78
C ASP A 173 -7.06 9.05 -4.41
N LYS A 174 -7.45 7.79 -4.22
CA LYS A 174 -7.30 7.05 -2.97
C LYS A 174 -6.66 5.69 -3.16
N VAL A 175 -5.95 5.25 -2.13
CA VAL A 175 -5.39 3.90 -2.05
C VAL A 175 -5.84 3.28 -0.74
N PHE A 176 -6.74 2.32 -0.83
CA PHE A 176 -7.13 1.49 0.31
C PHE A 176 -6.10 0.38 0.49
N SER A 177 -5.43 0.37 1.63
CA SER A 177 -4.47 -0.67 2.02
C SER A 177 -5.13 -1.64 2.97
N LEU A 178 -5.58 -2.77 2.44
CA LEU A 178 -6.34 -3.78 3.19
C LEU A 178 -5.37 -4.80 3.79
N GLU A 179 -5.41 -4.94 5.10
CA GLU A 179 -4.71 -5.99 5.85
C GLU A 179 -5.75 -7.02 6.31
N PHE A 180 -5.61 -8.27 5.89
CA PHE A 180 -6.57 -9.33 6.18
C PHE A 180 -6.09 -10.22 7.32
N LYS A 181 -6.95 -10.48 8.32
CA LYS A 181 -6.70 -11.37 9.45
C LYS A 181 -7.78 -12.45 9.54
N MET A 182 -7.35 -13.71 9.53
CA MET A 182 -8.25 -14.88 9.61
C MET A 182 -8.71 -15.16 11.03
N LYS A 183 -9.39 -14.19 11.65
CA LYS A 183 -9.89 -14.26 13.05
C LYS A 183 -11.13 -13.39 13.23
N GLU A 184 -11.76 -13.51 14.40
CA GLU A 184 -12.94 -12.76 14.80
C GLU A 184 -12.60 -11.53 15.65
N ASP A 185 -11.64 -11.68 16.57
CA ASP A 185 -11.32 -10.66 17.56
C ASP A 185 -10.22 -9.71 17.08
N LEU A 186 -10.36 -8.43 17.43
CA LEU A 186 -9.38 -7.39 17.16
C LEU A 186 -8.19 -7.51 18.13
N ASP A 187 -6.97 -7.44 17.58
CA ASP A 187 -5.74 -7.29 18.35
C ASP A 187 -5.13 -5.91 18.04
N PRO A 188 -4.86 -5.07 19.05
CA PRO A 188 -4.26 -3.74 18.84
C PRO A 188 -2.95 -3.76 18.03
N SER A 189 -2.16 -4.81 18.15
CA SER A 189 -0.90 -4.95 17.38
C SER A 189 -1.12 -5.07 15.88
N GLU A 190 -2.29 -5.54 15.44
CA GLU A 190 -2.66 -5.66 14.03
C GLU A 190 -3.11 -4.33 13.44
N VAL A 191 -3.71 -3.46 14.26
CA VAL A 191 -3.98 -2.06 13.89
C VAL A 191 -2.67 -1.34 13.61
N GLU A 192 -1.67 -1.50 14.47
CA GLU A 192 -0.33 -0.94 14.25
C GLU A 192 0.33 -1.53 13.01
N GLN A 193 0.13 -2.82 12.74
CA GLN A 193 0.64 -3.49 11.55
C GLN A 193 0.02 -2.90 10.27
N ALA A 194 -1.30 -2.75 10.21
CA ALA A 194 -1.99 -2.17 9.05
C ALA A 194 -1.54 -0.71 8.81
N ALA A 195 -1.41 0.08 9.88
CA ALA A 195 -0.94 1.46 9.80
C ALA A 195 0.54 1.60 9.39
N LYS A 196 1.36 0.58 9.64
CA LYS A 196 2.80 0.58 9.34
C LYS A 196 3.10 0.76 7.85
N TYR A 197 2.18 0.39 6.96
CA TYR A 197 2.38 0.50 5.51
C TYR A 197 2.18 1.92 4.99
N VAL A 198 1.41 2.75 5.70
CA VAL A 198 1.02 4.09 5.25
C VAL A 198 2.21 4.95 4.81
N PRO A 199 3.30 5.12 5.58
CA PRO A 199 4.42 5.95 5.16
C PRO A 199 5.08 5.49 3.85
N TYR A 200 5.13 4.18 3.61
CA TYR A 200 5.69 3.62 2.37
C TYR A 200 4.77 3.89 1.18
N LEU A 201 3.46 3.79 1.38
CA LEU A 201 2.46 4.03 0.35
C LEU A 201 2.33 5.52 0.02
N GLU A 202 2.36 6.41 1.03
CA GLU A 202 2.39 7.87 0.81
C GLU A 202 3.56 8.29 -0.08
N ILE A 203 4.72 7.66 0.10
CA ILE A 203 5.90 7.91 -0.74
C ILE A 203 5.71 7.33 -2.15
N LEU A 204 5.18 6.12 -2.23
CA LEU A 204 5.00 5.40 -3.49
C LEU A 204 3.98 6.11 -4.39
N PHE A 205 2.84 6.51 -3.85
CA PHE A 205 1.73 7.12 -4.60
C PHE A 205 1.84 8.65 -4.68
N GLY A 206 2.54 9.28 -3.72
CA GLY A 206 2.73 10.73 -3.66
C GLY A 206 1.52 11.49 -3.13
N PRO A 207 1.58 12.83 -3.14
CA PRO A 207 0.63 13.69 -2.43
C PRO A 207 -0.76 13.78 -3.08
N ASN A 208 -0.93 13.24 -4.28
CA ASN A 208 -2.21 13.26 -4.98
C ASN A 208 -3.13 12.10 -4.55
N TYR A 209 -2.62 11.17 -3.74
CA TYR A 209 -3.37 10.02 -3.23
C TYR A 209 -3.51 10.09 -1.72
N GLU A 210 -4.72 9.90 -1.26
CA GLU A 210 -5.02 9.63 0.14
C GLU A 210 -4.81 8.14 0.43
N ILE A 211 -4.00 7.81 1.43
CA ILE A 211 -3.74 6.43 1.83
C ILE A 211 -4.63 6.05 3.01
N ILE A 212 -5.48 5.09 2.80
CA ILE A 212 -6.49 4.64 3.77
C ILE A 212 -6.16 3.20 4.18
N PRO A 213 -5.53 3.00 5.36
CA PRO A 213 -5.34 1.66 5.89
C PRO A 213 -6.67 1.10 6.42
N VAL A 214 -6.96 -0.17 6.14
CA VAL A 214 -8.16 -0.87 6.61
C VAL A 214 -7.75 -2.24 7.15
N LEU A 215 -8.23 -2.60 8.34
CA LEU A 215 -8.05 -3.93 8.91
C LEU A 215 -9.32 -4.76 8.72
N VAL A 216 -9.20 -5.91 8.07
CA VAL A 216 -10.33 -6.80 7.76
C VAL A 216 -10.23 -8.10 8.57
N LEU A 217 -11.20 -8.34 9.44
CA LEU A 217 -11.33 -9.55 10.25
C LEU A 217 -12.21 -10.56 9.51
N THR A 218 -11.61 -11.53 8.82
CA THR A 218 -12.32 -12.39 7.85
C THR A 218 -13.28 -13.40 8.49
N LYS A 219 -13.18 -13.63 9.80
CA LYS A 219 -14.07 -14.54 10.54
C LYS A 219 -15.10 -13.80 11.40
N ALA A 220 -14.94 -12.48 11.60
CA ALA A 220 -15.97 -11.63 12.21
C ALA A 220 -17.18 -11.46 11.26
N LYS A 221 -18.32 -11.04 11.82
CA LYS A 221 -19.55 -10.75 11.07
C LYS A 221 -20.22 -9.50 11.63
N ASP A 222 -20.88 -8.78 10.75
CA ASP A 222 -21.67 -7.59 11.10
C ASP A 222 -20.88 -6.59 11.96
N PHE A 223 -19.58 -6.45 11.70
CA PHE A 223 -18.67 -5.62 12.50
C PHE A 223 -18.04 -4.51 11.64
N PHE A 224 -18.23 -3.27 12.09
CA PHE A 224 -17.54 -2.09 11.56
C PHE A 224 -17.33 -1.08 12.70
N ASP A 225 -16.09 -0.67 12.91
CA ASP A 225 -15.70 0.31 13.94
C ASP A 225 -14.40 1.00 13.53
N PHE A 226 -14.01 2.03 14.28
CA PHE A 226 -12.74 2.73 14.14
C PHE A 226 -11.83 2.45 15.34
N SER A 227 -10.60 2.06 15.07
CA SER A 227 -9.60 1.81 16.11
C SER A 227 -8.49 2.86 16.07
N PRO A 228 -8.05 3.40 17.24
CA PRO A 228 -6.94 4.34 17.28
C PRO A 228 -5.61 3.67 16.90
N ILE A 229 -4.78 4.37 16.12
CA ILE A 229 -3.44 3.92 15.74
C ILE A 229 -2.47 4.29 16.87
N GLY A 230 -2.11 3.32 17.69
CA GLY A 230 -1.19 3.52 18.80
C GLY A 230 -1.69 4.59 19.79
N LYS A 231 -0.89 5.63 20.00
CA LYS A 231 -1.22 6.77 20.89
C LYS A 231 -1.55 8.04 20.11
N THR A 232 -1.96 7.91 18.86
CA THR A 232 -2.32 9.05 18.00
C THR A 232 -3.83 9.25 17.95
N ASP A 233 -4.27 10.44 17.51
CA ASP A 233 -5.68 10.74 17.26
C ASP A 233 -6.16 10.19 15.89
N ARG A 234 -5.26 9.52 15.15
CA ARG A 234 -5.63 8.91 13.88
C ARG A 234 -6.39 7.61 14.12
N LEU A 235 -7.49 7.47 13.41
CA LEU A 235 -8.33 6.29 13.44
C LEU A 235 -8.14 5.45 12.18
N LEU A 236 -8.27 4.14 12.33
CA LEU A 236 -8.19 3.15 11.26
C LEU A 236 -9.50 2.36 11.26
N PRO A 237 -10.21 2.26 10.11
CA PRO A 237 -11.39 1.41 10.00
C PRO A 237 -11.02 -0.05 10.18
N VAL A 238 -11.78 -0.72 11.04
CA VAL A 238 -11.73 -2.16 11.29
C VAL A 238 -13.08 -2.74 10.96
N CYS A 239 -13.15 -3.73 10.10
CA CYS A 239 -14.40 -4.33 9.69
C CYS A 239 -14.33 -5.84 9.53
N SER A 240 -15.49 -6.50 9.59
CA SER A 240 -15.63 -7.84 9.04
C SER A 240 -15.67 -7.81 7.52
N GLY A 241 -15.46 -8.95 6.88
CA GLY A 241 -15.44 -9.01 5.43
C GLY A 241 -16.75 -8.63 4.76
N ASP A 242 -17.89 -8.95 5.39
CA ASP A 242 -19.24 -8.59 4.94
C ASP A 242 -19.57 -7.11 5.13
N MET A 243 -18.81 -6.40 5.98
CA MET A 243 -18.94 -4.95 6.20
C MET A 243 -17.84 -4.13 5.50
N LEU A 244 -17.06 -4.74 4.61
CA LEU A 244 -15.97 -4.06 3.92
C LEU A 244 -16.47 -2.90 3.04
N PHE A 245 -17.68 -3.00 2.49
CA PHE A 245 -18.31 -1.89 1.76
C PHE A 245 -18.40 -0.62 2.61
N ASN A 246 -18.73 -0.73 3.89
CA ASN A 246 -18.87 0.42 4.79
C ASN A 246 -17.53 1.17 4.96
N ALA A 247 -16.42 0.45 4.99
CA ALA A 247 -15.10 1.07 5.04
C ALA A 247 -14.76 1.87 3.76
N PHE A 248 -15.29 1.46 2.61
CA PHE A 248 -15.14 2.22 1.36
C PHE A 248 -16.11 3.40 1.29
N ASP A 249 -17.38 3.21 1.70
CA ASP A 249 -18.39 4.25 1.71
C ASP A 249 -18.00 5.45 2.58
N GLU A 250 -17.40 5.22 3.74
CA GLU A 250 -16.91 6.25 4.66
C GLU A 250 -15.96 7.26 4.00
N TYR A 251 -15.15 6.81 3.05
CA TYR A 251 -14.17 7.65 2.36
C TYR A 251 -14.58 8.08 0.96
N LEU A 252 -15.47 7.36 0.32
CA LEU A 252 -15.93 7.63 -1.04
C LEU A 252 -17.28 8.35 -1.06
N ASN A 253 -17.98 8.43 0.09
CA ASN A 253 -19.22 9.19 0.31
C ASN A 253 -20.34 8.81 -0.67
N PHE A 254 -20.60 7.54 -0.90
CA PHE A 254 -21.62 7.09 -1.83
C PHE A 254 -23.06 7.25 -1.29
N LEU A 255 -23.23 7.20 0.04
CA LEU A 255 -24.52 7.23 0.71
C LEU A 255 -24.90 8.61 1.30
N THR A 256 -24.10 9.66 1.06
CA THR A 256 -24.38 11.05 1.53
C THR A 256 -25.09 11.92 0.51
#